data_ab7b5cb7b37703511d21406963f36c18
#
_entry.id   ab7b5cb7b37703511d21406963f36c18
#
_cell.length_a   1.000
_cell.length_b   1.000
_cell.length_c   1.000
_cell.angle_alpha   90.00
_cell.angle_beta   90.00
_cell.angle_gamma   90.00
#
_symmetry.space_group_name_H-M   'P 1'
#
loop_
_entity.id
_entity.type
_entity.pdbx_description
1 polymer ?
#
loop_
_entity_poly.entity_id
_entity_poly.type
_entity_poly.pdbx_seq_one_letter_code
_entity_poly.pdbx_strand_id
1 'polypeptide(L)'
;MALHYCGRYHPVMDFADRVVDAQRQKRTPLILGVDPQLDRPGAPGIPRDTSLARFCCEIIEACAEFVVAVKPQLAFFEARGRDGMDAFAEVLAFAKTRGLITIADAKRGDIGSTSAAYAEAFLGKGDFACDAVTVNPYLGSDALAPFVARMRTGRGLFVLVKTSNPSSGEFQDLAVGGRPAWEAIAERVNGWGSDYIGRSGLSSVGAVVGATYPAQAARARALMPSAIVLAPGFGAQGASAPDAVAAARSDGLGVIVSSSRALMYAPLSATVRSQAAAAARAAVSMRDELNDALARRSRC
;
A
#
# COMPACT_ATOMS: atom_id res chain seq x y z
N MET A 1 -26.37 -38.00 23.22
CA MET A 1 -25.61 -38.22 21.97
C MET A 1 -25.22 -36.84 21.45
N ALA A 2 -24.07 -36.32 21.87
CA ALA A 2 -23.60 -34.96 21.54
C ALA A 2 -22.73 -35.06 20.28
N LEU A 3 -23.23 -34.52 19.19
CA LEU A 3 -22.47 -34.36 17.94
C LEU A 3 -21.39 -33.30 18.13
N HIS A 4 -20.15 -33.75 18.29
CA HIS A 4 -18.98 -32.89 18.21
C HIS A 4 -18.80 -32.44 16.73
N TYR A 5 -19.22 -31.25 16.44
CA TYR A 5 -18.85 -30.56 15.17
C TYR A 5 -17.38 -30.14 15.25
N CYS A 6 -16.50 -31.03 14.83
CA CYS A 6 -15.09 -30.70 14.60
C CYS A 6 -14.95 -29.98 13.26
N GLY A 7 -15.44 -28.74 13.21
CA GLY A 7 -15.13 -27.82 12.12
C GLY A 7 -13.64 -27.54 12.16
N ARG A 8 -12.89 -27.95 11.12
CA ARG A 8 -11.49 -27.55 10.95
C ARG A 8 -11.44 -26.03 10.87
N TYR A 9 -11.02 -25.42 11.96
CA TYR A 9 -10.70 -23.99 12.00
C TYR A 9 -9.47 -23.82 11.10
N HIS A 10 -9.66 -23.43 9.84
CA HIS A 10 -8.58 -22.91 9.04
C HIS A 10 -8.31 -21.49 9.53
N PRO A 11 -7.21 -21.24 10.25
CA PRO A 11 -6.90 -19.89 10.70
C PRO A 11 -6.79 -19.01 9.45
N VAL A 12 -7.51 -17.88 9.46
CA VAL A 12 -7.39 -16.87 8.41
C VAL A 12 -5.93 -16.44 8.36
N MET A 13 -5.29 -16.57 7.20
CA MET A 13 -3.88 -16.17 7.05
C MET A 13 -3.74 -14.68 7.29
N ASP A 14 -2.80 -14.29 8.14
CA ASP A 14 -2.51 -12.90 8.45
C ASP A 14 -2.14 -12.11 7.20
N PHE A 15 -2.57 -10.84 7.15
CA PHE A 15 -2.27 -9.96 6.03
C PHE A 15 -0.75 -9.85 5.77
N ALA A 16 0.05 -9.70 6.83
CA ALA A 16 1.51 -9.60 6.71
C ALA A 16 2.11 -10.85 6.07
N ASP A 17 1.64 -12.04 6.44
CA ASP A 17 2.12 -13.29 5.86
C ASP A 17 1.74 -13.41 4.38
N ARG A 18 0.53 -12.97 4.00
CA ARG A 18 0.12 -12.92 2.58
C ARG A 18 1.01 -11.98 1.75
N VAL A 19 1.39 -10.83 2.31
CA VAL A 19 2.33 -9.90 1.65
C VAL A 19 3.68 -10.57 1.45
N VAL A 20 4.22 -11.21 2.48
CA VAL A 20 5.52 -11.90 2.41
C VAL A 20 5.50 -13.06 1.41
N ASP A 21 4.45 -13.87 1.42
CA ASP A 21 4.30 -14.97 0.47
C ASP A 21 4.23 -14.47 -0.98
N ALA A 22 3.48 -13.37 -1.22
CA ALA A 22 3.43 -12.74 -2.54
C ALA A 22 4.79 -12.14 -2.96
N GLN A 23 5.53 -11.50 -2.03
CA GLN A 23 6.88 -11.00 -2.30
C GLN A 23 7.85 -12.13 -2.70
N ARG A 24 7.80 -13.25 -1.99
CA ARG A 24 8.64 -14.42 -2.27
C ARG A 24 8.27 -15.09 -3.59
N GLN A 25 6.99 -15.29 -3.83
CA GLN A 25 6.47 -15.93 -5.05
C GLN A 25 6.83 -15.11 -6.30
N LYS A 26 6.59 -13.79 -6.26
CA LYS A 26 6.81 -12.89 -7.40
C LYS A 26 8.22 -12.28 -7.42
N ARG A 27 9.01 -12.52 -6.38
CA ARG A 27 10.37 -11.98 -6.20
C ARG A 27 10.42 -10.46 -6.42
N THR A 28 9.56 -9.73 -5.71
CA THR A 28 9.45 -8.26 -5.85
C THR A 28 8.86 -7.61 -4.61
N PRO A 29 9.36 -6.45 -4.16
CA PRO A 29 8.68 -5.59 -3.19
C PRO A 29 7.76 -4.55 -3.86
N LEU A 30 7.68 -4.53 -5.19
CA LEU A 30 6.97 -3.50 -5.96
C LEU A 30 5.45 -3.68 -5.83
N ILE A 31 4.74 -2.55 -5.66
CA ILE A 31 3.28 -2.47 -5.79
C ILE A 31 2.89 -1.41 -6.82
N LEU A 32 1.82 -1.66 -7.55
CA LEU A 32 1.26 -0.73 -8.51
C LEU A 32 0.34 0.28 -7.80
N GLY A 33 0.73 1.55 -7.79
CA GLY A 33 -0.18 2.64 -7.45
C GLY A 33 -1.12 2.91 -8.63
N VAL A 34 -2.43 2.90 -8.38
CA VAL A 34 -3.46 3.16 -9.40
C VAL A 34 -4.03 4.55 -9.17
N ASP A 35 -3.41 5.54 -9.82
CA ASP A 35 -3.71 6.98 -9.70
C ASP A 35 -4.20 7.50 -11.06
N PRO A 36 -5.46 7.22 -11.50
CA PRO A 36 -5.92 7.49 -12.85
C PRO A 36 -6.20 8.98 -13.09
N GLN A 37 -5.30 9.66 -13.82
CA GLN A 37 -5.39 11.06 -14.23
C GLN A 37 -5.58 11.15 -15.75
N LEU A 38 -6.77 10.82 -16.26
CA LEU A 38 -7.01 10.75 -17.70
C LEU A 38 -6.90 12.11 -18.39
N ASP A 39 -7.15 13.21 -17.66
CA ASP A 39 -7.11 14.59 -18.17
C ASP A 39 -5.76 15.28 -17.93
N ARG A 40 -4.73 14.54 -17.50
CA ARG A 40 -3.43 15.12 -17.21
C ARG A 40 -2.77 15.64 -18.49
N PRO A 41 -2.28 16.91 -18.51
CA PRO A 41 -1.46 17.40 -19.61
C PRO A 41 -0.25 16.49 -19.84
N GLY A 42 -0.07 16.01 -21.07
CA GLY A 42 0.99 15.06 -21.41
C GLY A 42 0.72 13.61 -21.00
N ALA A 43 -0.45 13.27 -20.45
CA ALA A 43 -0.90 11.91 -20.45
C ALA A 43 -0.97 11.42 -21.91
N PRO A 44 -0.45 10.24 -22.26
CA PRO A 44 -0.56 9.73 -23.61
C PRO A 44 -2.04 9.68 -23.98
N GLY A 45 -2.35 9.89 -25.28
CA GLY A 45 -3.70 9.98 -25.81
C GLY A 45 -4.51 8.71 -25.55
N ILE A 46 -4.96 8.56 -24.31
CA ILE A 46 -5.96 7.56 -23.94
C ILE A 46 -7.22 7.99 -24.68
N PRO A 47 -7.82 7.12 -25.50
CA PRO A 47 -9.05 7.48 -26.19
C PRO A 47 -10.08 8.03 -25.20
N ARG A 48 -10.73 9.14 -25.54
CA ARG A 48 -11.68 9.84 -24.64
C ARG A 48 -12.89 8.98 -24.24
N ASP A 49 -13.17 7.93 -25.00
CA ASP A 49 -14.21 6.92 -24.78
C ASP A 49 -13.74 5.76 -23.90
N THR A 50 -12.47 5.72 -23.47
CA THR A 50 -11.97 4.68 -22.57
C THR A 50 -12.54 4.89 -21.17
N SER A 51 -13.28 3.91 -20.65
CA SER A 51 -13.74 3.96 -19.26
C SER A 51 -12.56 3.95 -18.28
N LEU A 52 -12.72 4.62 -17.14
CA LEU A 52 -11.71 4.69 -16.08
C LEU A 52 -11.31 3.29 -15.61
N ALA A 53 -12.30 2.44 -15.38
CA ALA A 53 -12.08 1.05 -14.94
C ALA A 53 -11.28 0.26 -15.98
N ARG A 54 -11.66 0.33 -17.26
CA ARG A 54 -10.95 -0.37 -18.33
C ARG A 54 -9.49 0.02 -18.40
N PHE A 55 -9.17 1.31 -18.35
CA PHE A 55 -7.78 1.78 -18.34
C PHE A 55 -7.00 1.19 -17.18
N CYS A 56 -7.55 1.28 -15.95
CA CYS A 56 -6.89 0.74 -14.77
C CYS A 56 -6.72 -0.78 -14.87
N CYS A 57 -7.74 -1.52 -15.30
CA CYS A 57 -7.70 -2.98 -15.40
C CYS A 57 -6.67 -3.47 -16.44
N GLU A 58 -6.54 -2.80 -17.59
CA GLU A 58 -5.54 -3.16 -18.59
C GLU A 58 -4.09 -2.95 -18.07
N ILE A 59 -3.85 -1.88 -17.30
CA ILE A 59 -2.56 -1.66 -16.63
C ILE A 59 -2.30 -2.71 -15.55
N ILE A 60 -3.30 -3.02 -14.73
CA ILE A 60 -3.21 -4.05 -13.68
C ILE A 60 -2.87 -5.40 -14.29
N GLU A 61 -3.58 -5.80 -15.36
CA GLU A 61 -3.34 -7.05 -16.08
C GLU A 61 -1.88 -7.17 -16.53
N ALA A 62 -1.38 -6.11 -17.19
CA ALA A 62 -0.04 -6.10 -17.72
C ALA A 62 1.07 -6.13 -16.65
N CYS A 63 0.79 -5.60 -15.45
CA CYS A 63 1.73 -5.54 -14.33
C CYS A 63 1.58 -6.71 -13.35
N ALA A 64 0.52 -7.52 -13.43
CA ALA A 64 0.13 -8.46 -12.38
C ALA A 64 1.22 -9.45 -11.96
N GLU A 65 2.07 -9.90 -12.86
CA GLU A 65 3.18 -10.82 -12.55
C GLU A 65 4.35 -10.14 -11.83
N PHE A 66 4.47 -8.81 -11.93
CA PHE A 66 5.63 -8.05 -11.47
C PHE A 66 5.37 -7.26 -10.19
N VAL A 67 4.13 -7.26 -9.67
CA VAL A 67 3.73 -6.52 -8.48
C VAL A 67 3.02 -7.42 -7.47
N VAL A 68 3.20 -7.17 -6.17
CA VAL A 68 2.54 -7.95 -5.11
C VAL A 68 1.13 -7.45 -4.80
N ALA A 69 0.90 -6.17 -5.04
CA ALA A 69 -0.37 -5.52 -4.70
C ALA A 69 -0.70 -4.40 -5.70
N VAL A 70 -1.97 -4.01 -5.69
CA VAL A 70 -2.42 -2.74 -6.25
C VAL A 70 -2.86 -1.81 -5.13
N LYS A 71 -2.57 -0.51 -5.31
CA LYS A 71 -2.94 0.53 -4.37
C LYS A 71 -3.71 1.64 -5.08
N PRO A 72 -5.02 1.47 -5.33
CA PRO A 72 -5.82 2.53 -5.92
C PRO A 72 -5.93 3.72 -4.95
N GLN A 73 -5.62 4.90 -5.49
CA GLN A 73 -5.74 6.17 -4.78
C GLN A 73 -7.17 6.67 -4.88
N LEU A 74 -7.92 6.54 -3.79
CA LEU A 74 -9.36 6.77 -3.76
C LEU A 74 -9.77 8.18 -4.25
N ALA A 75 -8.96 9.20 -3.98
CA ALA A 75 -9.25 10.57 -4.38
C ALA A 75 -9.51 10.76 -5.90
N PHE A 76 -8.82 9.99 -6.75
CA PHE A 76 -9.03 10.07 -8.21
C PHE A 76 -10.34 9.42 -8.65
N PHE A 77 -10.86 8.50 -7.87
CA PHE A 77 -12.17 7.89 -8.11
C PHE A 77 -13.29 8.74 -7.51
N GLU A 78 -13.14 9.21 -6.26
CA GLU A 78 -14.10 10.12 -5.61
C GLU A 78 -14.34 11.39 -6.44
N ALA A 79 -13.28 11.96 -7.04
CA ALA A 79 -13.37 13.15 -7.89
C ALA A 79 -14.26 12.94 -9.14
N ARG A 80 -14.60 11.71 -9.50
CA ARG A 80 -15.48 11.33 -10.61
C ARG A 80 -16.92 10.98 -10.18
N GLY A 81 -17.25 11.20 -8.90
CA GLY A 81 -18.57 10.92 -8.36
C GLY A 81 -18.95 9.43 -8.44
N ARG A 82 -20.20 9.15 -8.79
CA ARG A 82 -20.72 7.78 -8.84
C ARG A 82 -19.91 6.90 -9.80
N ASP A 83 -19.72 7.35 -11.04
CA ASP A 83 -19.01 6.58 -12.07
C ASP A 83 -17.57 6.24 -11.63
N GLY A 84 -16.91 7.15 -10.88
CA GLY A 84 -15.62 6.90 -10.30
C GLY A 84 -15.67 5.86 -9.20
N MET A 85 -16.67 5.88 -8.34
CA MET A 85 -16.82 4.88 -7.27
C MET A 85 -17.20 3.50 -7.82
N ASP A 86 -18.02 3.44 -8.86
CA ASP A 86 -18.30 2.19 -9.57
C ASP A 86 -17.02 1.62 -10.21
N ALA A 87 -16.21 2.48 -10.84
CA ALA A 87 -14.92 2.10 -11.38
C ALA A 87 -13.92 1.63 -10.29
N PHE A 88 -13.95 2.23 -9.10
CA PHE A 88 -13.13 1.77 -7.96
C PHE A 88 -13.49 0.35 -7.54
N ALA A 89 -14.80 0.05 -7.41
CA ALA A 89 -15.26 -1.30 -7.08
C ALA A 89 -14.85 -2.33 -8.15
N GLU A 90 -15.00 -1.98 -9.44
CA GLU A 90 -14.61 -2.84 -10.57
C GLU A 90 -13.09 -3.11 -10.56
N VAL A 91 -12.26 -2.10 -10.32
CA VAL A 91 -10.80 -2.22 -10.22
C VAL A 91 -10.39 -3.14 -9.08
N LEU A 92 -11.03 -3.02 -7.91
CA LEU A 92 -10.76 -3.91 -6.76
C LEU A 92 -11.15 -5.35 -7.06
N ALA A 93 -12.33 -5.55 -7.65
CA ALA A 93 -12.82 -6.87 -8.03
C ALA A 93 -11.86 -7.51 -9.04
N PHE A 94 -11.46 -6.77 -10.07
CA PHE A 94 -10.53 -7.24 -11.10
C PHE A 94 -9.17 -7.63 -10.51
N ALA A 95 -8.57 -6.79 -9.66
CA ALA A 95 -7.28 -7.07 -9.03
C ALA A 95 -7.30 -8.37 -8.21
N LYS A 96 -8.41 -8.63 -7.49
CA LYS A 96 -8.62 -9.87 -6.74
C LYS A 96 -8.64 -11.10 -7.67
N THR A 97 -9.23 -11.01 -8.87
CA THR A 97 -9.23 -12.13 -9.84
C THR A 97 -7.82 -12.45 -10.36
N ARG A 98 -6.88 -11.51 -10.24
CA ARG A 98 -5.46 -11.69 -10.58
C ARG A 98 -4.60 -12.12 -9.38
N GLY A 99 -5.21 -12.44 -8.24
CA GLY A 99 -4.50 -12.84 -7.02
C GLY A 99 -3.65 -11.72 -6.42
N LEU A 100 -3.98 -10.45 -6.72
CA LEU A 100 -3.26 -9.30 -6.20
C LEU A 100 -3.87 -8.86 -4.86
N ILE A 101 -3.00 -8.48 -3.94
CA ILE A 101 -3.39 -7.82 -2.70
C ILE A 101 -3.92 -6.42 -3.06
N THR A 102 -5.01 -6.00 -2.43
CA THR A 102 -5.65 -4.70 -2.65
C THR A 102 -5.46 -3.79 -1.44
N ILE A 103 -4.94 -2.57 -1.65
CA ILE A 103 -4.72 -1.58 -0.60
C ILE A 103 -5.48 -0.30 -0.98
N ALA A 104 -6.54 0.05 -0.25
CA ALA A 104 -7.22 1.33 -0.48
C ALA A 104 -6.37 2.48 0.07
N ASP A 105 -5.87 3.36 -0.82
CA ASP A 105 -5.18 4.58 -0.39
C ASP A 105 -6.21 5.68 -0.11
N ALA A 106 -6.89 5.57 1.05
CA ALA A 106 -8.05 6.38 1.43
C ALA A 106 -7.72 7.41 2.52
N LYS A 107 -6.67 7.17 3.31
CA LYS A 107 -6.20 8.04 4.41
C LYS A 107 -7.33 8.48 5.34
N ARG A 108 -8.24 7.54 5.67
CA ARG A 108 -9.40 7.85 6.53
C ARG A 108 -8.95 8.11 7.98
N GLY A 109 -9.76 8.90 8.68
CA GLY A 109 -9.58 9.21 10.10
C GLY A 109 -10.84 9.89 10.59
N ASP A 110 -11.46 9.31 11.65
CA ASP A 110 -12.62 9.84 12.34
C ASP A 110 -12.71 9.16 13.70
N ILE A 111 -13.74 9.42 14.49
CA ILE A 111 -13.96 8.88 15.83
C ILE A 111 -15.19 7.98 15.91
N GLY A 112 -15.22 7.11 16.92
CA GLY A 112 -16.40 6.35 17.34
C GLY A 112 -17.05 5.55 16.19
N SER A 113 -18.36 5.71 16.03
CA SER A 113 -19.17 4.99 15.03
C SER A 113 -18.81 5.36 13.60
N THR A 114 -18.36 6.59 13.32
CA THR A 114 -17.92 7.02 12.00
C THR A 114 -16.65 6.27 11.58
N SER A 115 -15.69 6.14 12.49
CA SER A 115 -14.49 5.34 12.26
C SER A 115 -14.82 3.86 12.01
N ALA A 116 -15.80 3.31 12.76
CA ALA A 116 -16.29 1.95 12.55
C ALA A 116 -16.95 1.78 11.18
N ALA A 117 -17.70 2.78 10.70
CA ALA A 117 -18.30 2.78 9.36
C ALA A 117 -17.23 2.79 8.25
N TYR A 118 -16.16 3.58 8.38
CA TYR A 118 -15.04 3.53 7.47
C TYR A 118 -14.31 2.18 7.51
N ALA A 119 -14.09 1.61 8.68
CA ALA A 119 -13.50 0.28 8.82
C ALA A 119 -14.34 -0.81 8.15
N GLU A 120 -15.68 -0.74 8.27
CA GLU A 120 -16.58 -1.65 7.55
C GLU A 120 -16.52 -1.45 6.04
N ALA A 121 -16.54 -0.20 5.56
CA ALA A 121 -16.53 0.10 4.13
C ALA A 121 -15.29 -0.49 3.42
N PHE A 122 -14.09 -0.37 4.03
CA PHE A 122 -12.83 -0.78 3.38
C PHE A 122 -12.32 -2.15 3.83
N LEU A 123 -12.62 -2.60 5.05
CA LEU A 123 -12.11 -3.86 5.60
C LEU A 123 -13.23 -4.87 5.90
N GLY A 124 -14.47 -4.55 5.57
CA GLY A 124 -15.63 -5.44 5.68
C GLY A 124 -15.81 -6.36 4.48
N LYS A 125 -17.05 -6.45 3.97
CA LYS A 125 -17.45 -7.38 2.90
C LYS A 125 -18.12 -6.68 1.70
N GLY A 126 -18.30 -5.36 1.71
CA GLY A 126 -18.92 -4.60 0.64
C GLY A 126 -18.04 -4.46 -0.60
N ASP A 127 -18.53 -3.76 -1.61
CA ASP A 127 -17.89 -3.60 -2.92
C ASP A 127 -16.54 -2.87 -2.84
N PHE A 128 -16.34 -2.03 -1.82
CA PHE A 128 -15.09 -1.32 -1.57
C PHE A 128 -14.13 -2.09 -0.65
N ALA A 129 -14.49 -3.30 -0.22
CA ALA A 129 -13.67 -4.09 0.68
C ALA A 129 -12.31 -4.43 0.07
N CYS A 130 -11.24 -4.06 0.76
CA CYS A 130 -9.85 -4.30 0.40
C CYS A 130 -9.15 -5.22 1.40
N ASP A 131 -7.95 -5.66 1.06
CA ASP A 131 -7.10 -6.39 2.00
C ASP A 131 -6.50 -5.46 3.04
N ALA A 132 -6.21 -4.19 2.68
CA ALA A 132 -5.71 -3.18 3.61
C ALA A 132 -6.20 -1.78 3.25
N VAL A 133 -6.09 -0.84 4.20
CA VAL A 133 -6.43 0.57 4.02
C VAL A 133 -5.38 1.47 4.67
N THR A 134 -5.15 2.65 4.09
CA THR A 134 -4.34 3.70 4.72
C THR A 134 -5.20 4.59 5.63
N VAL A 135 -4.67 4.97 6.81
CA VAL A 135 -5.37 5.78 7.81
C VAL A 135 -4.49 6.90 8.37
N ASN A 136 -5.14 7.97 8.80
CA ASN A 136 -4.49 9.10 9.46
C ASN A 136 -4.58 8.93 10.98
N PRO A 137 -3.45 8.96 11.72
CA PRO A 137 -3.42 8.75 13.16
C PRO A 137 -3.73 9.99 13.99
N TYR A 138 -3.97 11.13 13.38
CA TYR A 138 -4.05 12.43 14.06
C TYR A 138 -5.06 12.45 15.22
N LEU A 139 -6.15 11.69 15.13
CA LEU A 139 -7.21 11.63 16.13
C LEU A 139 -6.93 10.63 17.27
N GLY A 140 -5.83 9.89 17.23
CA GLY A 140 -5.41 9.01 18.32
C GLY A 140 -5.88 7.56 18.25
N SER A 141 -5.63 6.81 19.34
CA SER A 141 -5.79 5.35 19.37
C SER A 141 -7.23 4.89 19.28
N ASP A 142 -8.16 5.59 19.89
CA ASP A 142 -9.59 5.27 19.87
C ASP A 142 -10.19 5.41 18.46
N ALA A 143 -9.70 6.39 17.70
CA ALA A 143 -10.05 6.57 16.30
C ALA A 143 -9.57 5.40 15.41
N LEU A 144 -8.44 4.81 15.73
CA LEU A 144 -7.87 3.68 14.97
C LEU A 144 -8.38 2.31 15.44
N ALA A 145 -8.91 2.20 16.65
CA ALA A 145 -9.34 0.94 17.24
C ALA A 145 -10.32 0.12 16.35
N PRO A 146 -11.33 0.71 15.67
CA PRO A 146 -12.21 -0.04 14.78
C PRO A 146 -11.49 -0.66 13.59
N PHE A 147 -10.46 0.00 13.05
CA PHE A 147 -9.63 -0.54 11.98
C PHE A 147 -8.72 -1.66 12.49
N VAL A 148 -8.02 -1.44 13.62
CA VAL A 148 -7.11 -2.42 14.22
C VAL A 148 -7.85 -3.71 14.58
N ALA A 149 -9.10 -3.64 15.04
CA ALA A 149 -9.91 -4.81 15.33
C ALA A 149 -10.13 -5.73 14.11
N ARG A 150 -10.05 -5.20 12.86
CA ARG A 150 -10.18 -5.98 11.62
C ARG A 150 -8.96 -6.84 11.30
N MET A 151 -7.82 -6.62 11.95
CA MET A 151 -6.61 -7.42 11.72
C MET A 151 -6.86 -8.90 12.04
N ARG A 152 -7.72 -9.20 13.02
CA ARG A 152 -8.14 -10.59 13.37
C ARG A 152 -8.86 -11.31 12.24
N THR A 153 -9.32 -10.59 11.21
CA THR A 153 -9.99 -11.15 10.03
C THR A 153 -9.08 -11.23 8.80
N GLY A 154 -7.75 -11.18 8.99
CA GLY A 154 -6.76 -11.23 7.93
C GLY A 154 -6.64 -9.93 7.11
N ARG A 155 -7.08 -8.81 7.68
CA ARG A 155 -6.95 -7.49 7.06
C ARG A 155 -5.66 -6.80 7.49
N GLY A 156 -5.25 -5.77 6.74
CA GLY A 156 -4.07 -4.95 7.00
C GLY A 156 -4.41 -3.48 7.17
N LEU A 157 -3.52 -2.77 7.86
CA LEU A 157 -3.63 -1.34 8.11
C LEU A 157 -2.30 -0.66 7.82
N PHE A 158 -2.31 0.49 7.15
CA PHE A 158 -1.15 1.33 6.98
C PHE A 158 -1.40 2.72 7.56
N VAL A 159 -0.72 3.03 8.65
CA VAL A 159 -0.83 4.32 9.36
C VAL A 159 0.17 5.32 8.78
N LEU A 160 -0.26 6.56 8.53
CA LEU A 160 0.65 7.63 8.11
C LEU A 160 1.64 7.96 9.23
N VAL A 161 2.94 7.83 8.95
CA VAL A 161 4.02 8.14 9.91
C VAL A 161 4.87 9.28 9.39
N LYS A 162 5.56 9.12 8.25
CA LYS A 162 6.33 10.20 7.61
C LYS A 162 5.99 10.22 6.12
N THR A 163 5.29 11.26 5.69
CA THR A 163 4.78 11.34 4.32
C THR A 163 5.79 11.99 3.37
N SER A 164 5.70 11.69 2.07
CA SER A 164 6.70 12.07 1.06
C SER A 164 6.59 13.50 0.53
N ASN A 165 5.55 14.24 0.93
CA ASN A 165 5.32 15.62 0.45
C ASN A 165 6.30 16.62 1.08
N PRO A 166 6.69 17.69 0.37
CA PRO A 166 7.67 18.68 0.86
C PRO A 166 7.29 19.31 2.20
N SER A 167 6.01 19.66 2.40
CA SER A 167 5.51 20.30 3.64
C SER A 167 5.31 19.32 4.79
N SER A 168 5.69 18.06 4.66
CA SER A 168 5.50 17.07 5.74
C SER A 168 6.19 17.46 7.05
N GLY A 169 7.28 18.24 6.96
CA GLY A 169 8.02 18.72 8.13
C GLY A 169 7.27 19.71 9.00
N GLU A 170 6.27 20.42 8.46
CA GLU A 170 5.53 21.45 9.23
C GLU A 170 4.92 20.90 10.52
N PHE A 171 4.44 19.66 10.51
CA PHE A 171 3.86 18.99 11.67
C PHE A 171 4.64 17.75 12.08
N GLN A 172 5.11 16.97 11.13
CA GLN A 172 5.71 15.67 11.42
C GLN A 172 7.10 15.79 12.03
N ASP A 173 7.84 16.86 11.73
CA ASP A 173 9.17 17.13 12.29
C ASP A 173 9.15 18.07 13.51
N LEU A 174 7.96 18.50 13.99
CA LEU A 174 7.86 19.25 15.24
C LEU A 174 8.45 18.46 16.41
N ALA A 175 9.23 19.13 17.25
CA ALA A 175 9.86 18.50 18.41
C ALA A 175 8.83 18.26 19.51
N VAL A 176 8.62 17.01 19.85
CA VAL A 176 7.82 16.55 20.98
C VAL A 176 8.72 15.74 21.92
N GLY A 177 8.98 16.28 23.11
CA GLY A 177 9.90 15.64 24.06
C GLY A 177 11.33 15.49 23.51
N GLY A 178 11.79 16.43 22.68
CA GLY A 178 13.14 16.44 22.09
C GLY A 178 13.30 15.54 20.87
N ARG A 179 12.22 14.92 20.35
CA ARG A 179 12.22 14.06 19.15
C ARG A 179 11.16 14.53 18.16
N PRO A 180 11.32 14.25 16.85
CA PRO A 180 10.28 14.56 15.87
C PRO A 180 8.95 13.84 16.17
N ALA A 181 7.82 14.53 15.96
CA ALA A 181 6.49 14.01 16.26
C ALA A 181 6.20 12.69 15.55
N TRP A 182 6.71 12.49 14.31
CA TRP A 182 6.52 11.24 13.57
C TRP A 182 7.13 10.02 14.28
N GLU A 183 8.18 10.18 15.11
CA GLU A 183 8.76 9.07 15.90
C GLU A 183 7.76 8.55 16.94
N ALA A 184 7.03 9.46 17.61
CA ALA A 184 5.99 9.06 18.55
C ALA A 184 4.87 8.27 17.85
N ILE A 185 4.50 8.65 16.63
CA ILE A 185 3.52 7.90 15.83
C ILE A 185 4.08 6.51 15.48
N ALA A 186 5.35 6.42 15.08
CA ALA A 186 6.01 5.15 14.78
C ALA A 186 5.98 4.18 15.97
N GLU A 187 6.30 4.67 17.17
CA GLU A 187 6.23 3.87 18.40
C GLU A 187 4.79 3.38 18.68
N ARG A 188 3.77 4.21 18.41
CA ARG A 188 2.36 3.80 18.53
C ARG A 188 1.98 2.74 17.51
N VAL A 189 2.44 2.84 16.26
CA VAL A 189 2.23 1.81 15.24
C VAL A 189 2.79 0.47 15.70
N ASN A 190 4.01 0.46 16.26
CA ASN A 190 4.58 -0.74 16.84
C ASN A 190 3.72 -1.34 17.94
N GLY A 191 3.20 -0.49 18.85
CA GLY A 191 2.30 -0.92 19.93
C GLY A 191 0.97 -1.46 19.41
N TRP A 192 0.31 -0.77 18.47
CA TRP A 192 -0.96 -1.23 17.88
C TRP A 192 -0.80 -2.53 17.10
N GLY A 193 0.39 -2.81 16.58
CA GLY A 193 0.69 -3.99 15.79
C GLY A 193 1.17 -5.20 16.58
N SER A 194 1.48 -5.07 17.88
CA SER A 194 2.13 -6.12 18.69
C SER A 194 1.34 -7.44 18.74
N ASP A 195 0.00 -7.37 18.78
CA ASP A 195 -0.89 -8.53 18.87
C ASP A 195 -1.21 -9.17 17.50
N TYR A 196 -0.66 -8.60 16.41
CA TYR A 196 -0.99 -8.98 15.03
C TYR A 196 0.26 -9.33 14.21
N ILE A 197 1.27 -9.87 14.87
CA ILE A 197 2.51 -10.35 14.24
C ILE A 197 2.27 -11.78 13.75
N GLY A 198 2.40 -11.98 12.44
CA GLY A 198 2.27 -13.28 11.79
C GLY A 198 3.55 -14.13 11.89
N ARG A 199 3.52 -15.30 11.25
CA ARG A 199 4.66 -16.26 11.20
C ARG A 199 5.91 -15.69 10.55
N SER A 200 5.76 -14.67 9.69
CA SER A 200 6.87 -13.94 9.06
C SER A 200 7.63 -13.02 10.03
N GLY A 201 7.14 -12.85 11.26
CA GLY A 201 7.64 -11.87 12.20
C GLY A 201 7.27 -10.42 11.82
N LEU A 202 6.34 -10.25 10.87
CA LEU A 202 5.80 -8.95 10.47
C LEU A 202 4.35 -8.80 10.93
N SER A 203 3.96 -7.55 11.22
CA SER A 203 2.63 -7.19 11.71
C SER A 203 1.70 -6.79 10.58
N SER A 204 0.41 -7.12 10.73
CA SER A 204 -0.67 -6.64 9.87
C SER A 204 -0.98 -5.14 10.06
N VAL A 205 -0.43 -4.50 11.10
CA VAL A 205 -0.41 -3.03 11.24
C VAL A 205 0.94 -2.52 10.77
N GLY A 206 0.93 -1.84 9.65
CA GLY A 206 2.08 -1.25 8.98
C GLY A 206 2.06 0.28 9.01
N ALA A 207 3.01 0.89 8.34
CA ALA A 207 3.20 2.33 8.29
C ALA A 207 3.44 2.83 6.87
N VAL A 208 3.01 4.06 6.59
CA VAL A 208 3.43 4.80 5.40
C VAL A 208 4.64 5.66 5.77
N VAL A 209 5.78 5.39 5.10
CA VAL A 209 7.01 6.19 5.24
C VAL A 209 7.55 6.49 3.84
N GLY A 210 7.64 7.77 3.48
CA GLY A 210 8.05 8.19 2.15
C GLY A 210 9.47 7.76 1.79
N ALA A 211 9.66 7.22 0.60
CA ALA A 211 10.96 6.85 0.05
C ALA A 211 11.92 8.05 -0.13
N THR A 212 11.39 9.26 -0.17
CA THR A 212 12.17 10.51 -0.28
C THR A 212 12.94 10.87 1.01
N TYR A 213 12.74 10.10 2.08
CA TYR A 213 13.37 10.31 3.39
C TYR A 213 14.05 9.02 3.88
N PRO A 214 15.14 8.55 3.23
CA PRO A 214 15.77 7.26 3.54
C PRO A 214 16.32 7.14 4.96
N ALA A 215 16.88 8.22 5.52
CA ALA A 215 17.36 8.22 6.91
C ALA A 215 16.21 8.05 7.92
N GLN A 216 15.09 8.76 7.70
CA GLN A 216 13.88 8.60 8.50
C GLN A 216 13.26 7.21 8.31
N ALA A 217 13.30 6.65 7.10
CA ALA A 217 12.83 5.30 6.83
C ALA A 217 13.63 4.23 7.60
N ALA A 218 14.96 4.35 7.64
CA ALA A 218 15.82 3.48 8.44
C ALA A 218 15.55 3.65 9.95
N ARG A 219 15.38 4.89 10.42
CA ARG A 219 15.02 5.18 11.82
C ARG A 219 13.63 4.64 12.17
N ALA A 220 12.64 4.78 11.28
CA ALA A 220 11.30 4.22 11.45
C ALA A 220 11.35 2.69 11.58
N ARG A 221 12.18 1.98 10.79
CA ARG A 221 12.40 0.54 10.95
C ARG A 221 12.88 0.18 12.36
N ALA A 222 13.80 0.96 12.92
CA ALA A 222 14.30 0.71 14.29
C ALA A 222 13.19 0.89 15.35
N LEU A 223 12.27 1.84 15.15
CA LEU A 223 11.14 2.08 16.06
C LEU A 223 9.98 1.09 15.87
N MET A 224 9.86 0.51 14.69
CA MET A 224 8.78 -0.41 14.29
C MET A 224 9.36 -1.69 13.66
N PRO A 225 10.08 -2.53 14.40
CA PRO A 225 10.83 -3.66 13.83
C PRO A 225 9.94 -4.68 13.09
N SER A 226 8.69 -4.83 13.50
CA SER A 226 7.74 -5.76 12.91
C SER A 226 6.78 -5.13 11.88
N ALA A 227 6.73 -3.81 11.72
CA ALA A 227 5.78 -3.20 10.79
C ALA A 227 6.19 -3.41 9.32
N ILE A 228 5.21 -3.62 8.44
CA ILE A 228 5.45 -3.47 7.01
C ILE A 228 5.44 -1.97 6.68
N VAL A 229 6.50 -1.49 6.04
CA VAL A 229 6.57 -0.10 5.57
C VAL A 229 6.09 -0.03 4.13
N LEU A 230 5.03 0.72 3.90
CA LEU A 230 4.59 1.15 2.58
C LEU A 230 5.36 2.42 2.22
N ALA A 231 6.26 2.31 1.22
CA ALA A 231 7.17 3.37 0.81
C ALA A 231 6.74 3.97 -0.53
N PRO A 232 5.95 5.08 -0.54
CA PRO A 232 5.66 5.83 -1.75
C PRO A 232 6.82 6.76 -2.11
N GLY A 233 6.95 7.06 -3.44
CA GLY A 233 7.89 8.06 -3.94
C GLY A 233 8.99 7.53 -4.85
N PHE A 234 9.07 6.23 -5.08
CA PHE A 234 10.01 5.62 -6.01
C PHE A 234 9.71 6.01 -7.46
N GLY A 235 10.73 6.43 -8.17
CA GLY A 235 10.68 6.88 -9.55
C GLY A 235 10.15 8.31 -9.68
N ALA A 236 8.87 8.53 -9.87
CA ALA A 236 8.29 9.83 -10.25
C ALA A 236 8.42 10.96 -9.21
N GLN A 237 8.82 10.70 -7.97
CA GLN A 237 9.11 11.69 -6.93
C GLN A 237 10.62 11.80 -6.64
N GLY A 238 11.47 11.13 -7.42
CA GLY A 238 12.92 11.27 -7.38
C GLY A 238 13.64 10.34 -6.39
N ALA A 239 12.95 9.51 -5.62
CA ALA A 239 13.62 8.53 -4.78
C ALA A 239 14.26 7.42 -5.63
N SER A 240 15.52 7.07 -5.32
CA SER A 240 16.23 5.94 -5.92
C SER A 240 15.76 4.60 -5.35
N ALA A 241 16.14 3.49 -5.98
CA ALA A 241 15.85 2.16 -5.45
C ALA A 241 16.49 1.91 -4.06
N PRO A 242 17.76 2.27 -3.78
CA PRO A 242 18.31 2.23 -2.44
C PRO A 242 17.50 3.02 -1.39
N ASP A 243 17.01 4.22 -1.73
CA ASP A 243 16.19 5.03 -0.83
C ASP A 243 14.86 4.34 -0.53
N ALA A 244 14.22 3.76 -1.57
CA ALA A 244 12.92 3.11 -1.45
C ALA A 244 12.95 1.86 -0.57
N VAL A 245 14.08 1.17 -0.48
CA VAL A 245 14.26 -0.02 0.37
C VAL A 245 14.97 0.27 1.69
N ALA A 246 15.21 1.54 2.05
CA ALA A 246 15.93 1.92 3.27
C ALA A 246 15.29 1.36 4.56
N ALA A 247 13.96 1.16 4.56
CA ALA A 247 13.22 0.54 5.66
C ALA A 247 13.15 -1.00 5.60
N ALA A 248 13.80 -1.66 4.65
CA ALA A 248 13.82 -3.13 4.61
C ALA A 248 14.56 -3.72 5.80
N ARG A 249 14.13 -4.89 6.26
CA ARG A 249 14.87 -5.72 7.23
C ARG A 249 16.12 -6.33 6.56
N SER A 250 17.00 -6.92 7.35
CA SER A 250 18.19 -7.61 6.84
C SER A 250 17.88 -8.81 5.93
N ASP A 251 16.68 -9.42 6.09
CA ASP A 251 16.18 -10.49 5.21
C ASP A 251 15.55 -9.97 3.91
N GLY A 252 15.59 -8.66 3.64
CA GLY A 252 15.00 -8.01 2.47
C GLY A 252 13.49 -7.80 2.55
N LEU A 253 12.83 -8.23 3.62
CA LEU A 253 11.39 -8.11 3.83
C LEU A 253 11.01 -6.85 4.63
N GLY A 254 9.73 -6.69 4.90
CA GLY A 254 9.21 -5.60 5.74
C GLY A 254 9.06 -4.26 5.01
N VAL A 255 9.28 -4.20 3.71
CA VAL A 255 9.00 -3.02 2.86
C VAL A 255 8.21 -3.44 1.63
N ILE A 256 7.25 -2.62 1.23
CA ILE A 256 6.59 -2.64 -0.07
C ILE A 256 6.70 -1.26 -0.69
N VAL A 257 7.11 -1.20 -1.96
CA VAL A 257 7.47 0.05 -2.63
C VAL A 257 6.42 0.41 -3.65
N SER A 258 5.77 1.57 -3.47
CA SER A 258 4.70 2.01 -4.36
C SER A 258 5.22 2.93 -5.46
N SER A 259 4.92 2.56 -6.71
CA SER A 259 5.11 3.41 -7.88
C SER A 259 3.79 3.55 -8.63
N SER A 260 3.38 4.79 -8.93
CA SER A 260 2.13 5.08 -9.64
C SER A 260 2.41 5.67 -11.02
N ARG A 261 2.85 6.93 -11.08
CA ARG A 261 3.00 7.65 -12.34
C ARG A 261 3.99 7.01 -13.30
N ALA A 262 5.10 6.49 -12.78
CA ALA A 262 6.11 5.84 -13.60
C ALA A 262 5.64 4.51 -14.21
N LEU A 263 4.65 3.87 -13.62
CA LEU A 263 4.01 2.67 -14.17
C LEU A 263 2.81 3.03 -15.05
N MET A 264 1.81 3.73 -14.50
CA MET A 264 0.56 4.04 -15.23
C MET A 264 0.77 4.90 -16.47
N TYR A 265 1.76 5.79 -16.42
CA TYR A 265 2.09 6.74 -17.48
C TYR A 265 3.54 6.58 -17.94
N ALA A 266 4.03 5.34 -17.95
CA ALA A 266 5.32 5.00 -18.54
C ALA A 266 5.41 5.54 -19.97
N PRO A 267 6.58 6.08 -20.41
CA PRO A 267 6.64 6.84 -21.62
C PRO A 267 6.12 6.09 -22.83
N LEU A 268 5.05 6.65 -23.34
CA LEU A 268 4.51 6.65 -24.68
C LEU A 268 3.71 5.47 -25.17
N SER A 269 2.41 5.72 -25.28
CA SER A 269 1.72 5.13 -26.43
C SER A 269 0.38 5.81 -26.74
N ALA A 270 -0.01 5.76 -28.00
CA ALA A 270 -1.25 6.32 -28.51
C ALA A 270 -2.49 5.46 -28.18
N THR A 271 -2.33 4.31 -27.53
CA THR A 271 -3.44 3.39 -27.19
C THR A 271 -3.28 2.84 -25.79
N VAL A 272 -4.39 2.48 -25.13
CA VAL A 272 -4.38 1.85 -23.80
C VAL A 272 -3.55 0.56 -23.82
N ARG A 273 -3.66 -0.26 -24.86
CA ARG A 273 -2.91 -1.52 -24.98
C ARG A 273 -1.41 -1.30 -25.04
N SER A 274 -0.94 -0.28 -25.76
CA SER A 274 0.48 0.04 -25.82
C SER A 274 0.95 0.70 -24.51
N GLN A 275 0.08 1.43 -23.80
CA GLN A 275 0.35 1.93 -22.44
C GLN A 275 0.53 0.77 -21.46
N ALA A 276 -0.34 -0.23 -21.50
CA ALA A 276 -0.23 -1.44 -20.68
C ALA A 276 1.11 -2.19 -20.93
N ALA A 277 1.53 -2.33 -22.19
CA ALA A 277 2.82 -2.93 -22.53
C ALA A 277 4.01 -2.07 -22.03
N ALA A 278 3.91 -0.75 -22.06
CA ALA A 278 4.93 0.15 -21.49
C ALA A 278 5.00 0.03 -19.97
N ALA A 279 3.84 -0.04 -19.29
CA ALA A 279 3.74 -0.26 -17.86
C ALA A 279 4.40 -1.58 -17.42
N ALA A 280 4.16 -2.67 -18.15
CA ALA A 280 4.79 -3.96 -17.88
C ALA A 280 6.32 -3.90 -17.96
N ARG A 281 6.88 -3.27 -19.02
CA ARG A 281 8.33 -3.08 -19.14
C ARG A 281 8.91 -2.24 -18.00
N ALA A 282 8.21 -1.17 -17.63
CA ALA A 282 8.62 -0.33 -16.49
C ALA A 282 8.57 -1.11 -15.17
N ALA A 283 7.56 -1.95 -14.97
CA ALA A 283 7.44 -2.79 -13.78
C ALA A 283 8.58 -3.80 -13.66
N VAL A 284 8.99 -4.43 -14.78
CA VAL A 284 10.16 -5.33 -14.82
C VAL A 284 11.43 -4.57 -14.41
N SER A 285 11.71 -3.42 -15.04
CA SER A 285 12.90 -2.60 -14.72
C SER A 285 12.91 -2.20 -13.24
N MET A 286 11.81 -1.68 -12.74
CA MET A 286 11.70 -1.25 -11.34
C MET A 286 11.85 -2.40 -10.35
N ARG A 287 11.26 -3.57 -10.64
CA ARG A 287 11.45 -4.78 -9.85
C ARG A 287 12.92 -5.15 -9.74
N ASP A 288 13.61 -5.17 -10.87
CA ASP A 288 15.01 -5.59 -10.94
C ASP A 288 15.92 -4.58 -10.20
N GLU A 289 15.69 -3.27 -10.36
CA GLU A 289 16.39 -2.22 -9.60
C GLU A 289 16.19 -2.35 -8.09
N LEU A 290 14.96 -2.63 -7.64
CA LEU A 290 14.65 -2.82 -6.22
C LEU A 290 15.31 -4.10 -5.67
N ASN A 291 15.31 -5.20 -6.42
CA ASN A 291 15.95 -6.44 -6.02
C ASN A 291 17.47 -6.28 -5.90
N ASP A 292 18.10 -5.56 -6.84
CA ASP A 292 19.52 -5.23 -6.78
C ASP A 292 19.85 -4.37 -5.55
N ALA A 293 19.00 -3.41 -5.21
CA ALA A 293 19.17 -2.60 -4.01
C ALA A 293 19.05 -3.42 -2.73
N LEU A 294 18.06 -4.32 -2.65
CA LEU A 294 17.90 -5.25 -1.52
C LEU A 294 19.09 -6.21 -1.38
N ALA A 295 19.59 -6.76 -2.49
CA ALA A 295 20.73 -7.67 -2.48
C ALA A 295 22.02 -6.98 -2.00
N ARG A 296 22.24 -5.71 -2.36
CA ARG A 296 23.37 -4.91 -1.84
C ARG A 296 23.24 -4.65 -0.36
N ARG A 297 22.03 -4.33 0.13
CA ARG A 297 21.77 -4.07 1.55
C ARG A 297 21.99 -5.30 2.44
N SER A 298 21.70 -6.50 1.96
CA SER A 298 21.89 -7.76 2.71
C SER A 298 23.37 -8.17 2.87
N ARG A 299 24.29 -7.50 2.15
CA ARG A 299 25.75 -7.77 2.21
C ARG A 299 26.53 -6.82 3.13
N CYS A 300 25.88 -5.74 3.57
CA CYS A 300 26.40 -4.75 4.51
C CYS A 300 25.89 -5.02 5.93
#